data_5666541c7bf17d0e3cf79171c860bf40
#
_entry.id   5666541c7bf17d0e3cf79171c860bf40
#
_cell.length_a   1.000
_cell.length_b   1.000
_cell.length_c   1.000
_cell.angle_alpha   90.00
_cell.angle_beta   90.00
_cell.angle_gamma   90.00
#
_symmetry.space_group_name_H-M   'P 1'
#
loop_
_entity.id
_entity.type
_entity.pdbx_description
1 polymer ?
#
loop_
_entity_poly.entity_id
_entity_poly.type
_entity_poly.pdbx_seq_one_letter_code
_entity_poly.pdbx_strand_id
1 'polypeptide(L)'
;MTTLAIYSNKGGVGKTAAAVNLSYLAARTGMKTLLCDLDPQGSATYYFRVKPKLRSGAKGLIKGGKQVFKSVKRTDYENLDLLPADFSLRNLDISFNKLKRPQKRLRKILAPFKDEYDLILLDCPVTISVLAENIFNAADFTLVPLIPTTLSLRTHRQLLSFCKRKNFDAARIYVFFSMVDRHKKMHRELIATAPKTLKRVLESPIPYLAQVEKMGLHREPVVAFSPGSAASKSYQNLWNKVQQIVRSTGGSDATVPPGIQL
;
A
#
# COMPACT_ATOMS: atom_id res chain seq x y z
N MET A 1 -15.15 6.94 1.28
CA MET A 1 -13.96 6.10 1.66
C MET A 1 -13.34 5.48 0.43
N THR A 2 -12.05 5.63 0.27
CA THR A 2 -11.24 4.97 -0.77
C THR A 2 -10.30 3.93 -0.13
N THR A 3 -10.12 2.78 -0.76
CA THR A 3 -9.18 1.75 -0.29
C THR A 3 -8.00 1.64 -1.26
N LEU A 4 -6.80 1.91 -0.78
CA LEU A 4 -5.53 1.85 -1.52
C LEU A 4 -4.69 0.68 -1.02
N ALA A 5 -4.29 -0.24 -1.90
CA ALA A 5 -3.33 -1.28 -1.57
C ALA A 5 -1.91 -0.91 -2.03
N ILE A 6 -0.92 -1.09 -1.17
CA ILE A 6 0.50 -1.07 -1.57
C ILE A 6 0.93 -2.53 -1.72
N TYR A 7 1.04 -2.99 -2.95
CA TYR A 7 1.22 -4.41 -3.24
C TYR A 7 2.42 -4.69 -4.15
N SER A 8 3.14 -5.74 -3.89
CA SER A 8 4.10 -6.34 -4.81
C SER A 8 4.30 -7.81 -4.46
N ASN A 9 4.44 -8.65 -5.46
CA ASN A 9 4.83 -10.05 -5.33
C ASN A 9 6.36 -10.24 -5.23
N LYS A 10 7.12 -9.13 -5.04
CA LYS A 10 8.56 -9.11 -4.78
C LYS A 10 8.84 -8.50 -3.42
N GLY A 11 9.72 -9.12 -2.63
CA GLY A 11 10.19 -8.59 -1.35
C GLY A 11 11.20 -7.44 -1.52
N GLY A 12 11.35 -6.61 -0.47
CA GLY A 12 12.38 -5.57 -0.41
C GLY A 12 12.24 -4.44 -1.43
N VAL A 13 11.02 -4.16 -1.93
CA VAL A 13 10.78 -3.10 -2.93
C VAL A 13 10.26 -1.79 -2.32
N GLY A 14 10.19 -1.68 -0.99
CA GLY A 14 9.74 -0.46 -0.30
C GLY A 14 8.23 -0.34 -0.10
N LYS A 15 7.45 -1.46 -0.11
CA LYS A 15 6.00 -1.43 0.17
C LYS A 15 5.67 -0.74 1.49
N THR A 16 6.18 -1.27 2.58
CA THR A 16 5.91 -0.76 3.94
C THR A 16 6.37 0.69 4.11
N ALA A 17 7.55 1.04 3.59
CA ALA A 17 8.01 2.43 3.62
C ALA A 17 7.05 3.37 2.88
N ALA A 18 6.51 2.95 1.72
CA ALA A 18 5.50 3.71 1.00
C ALA A 18 4.18 3.79 1.80
N ALA A 19 3.69 2.67 2.34
CA ALA A 19 2.45 2.64 3.12
C ALA A 19 2.52 3.58 4.33
N VAL A 20 3.62 3.54 5.08
CA VAL A 20 3.85 4.37 6.28
C VAL A 20 3.92 5.85 5.93
N ASN A 21 4.69 6.24 4.91
CA ASN A 21 4.83 7.65 4.54
C ASN A 21 3.56 8.22 3.88
N LEU A 22 2.89 7.44 3.03
CA LEU A 22 1.67 7.90 2.36
C LEU A 22 0.50 8.00 3.35
N SER A 23 0.36 7.08 4.31
CA SER A 23 -0.69 7.17 5.33
C SER A 23 -0.51 8.41 6.23
N TYR A 24 0.73 8.70 6.63
CA TYR A 24 1.06 9.91 7.39
C TYR A 24 0.74 11.18 6.58
N LEU A 25 1.14 11.22 5.31
CA LEU A 25 0.86 12.38 4.44
C LEU A 25 -0.64 12.56 4.20
N ALA A 26 -1.39 11.49 4.04
CA ALA A 26 -2.84 11.54 3.93
C ALA A 26 -3.48 12.17 5.17
N ALA A 27 -3.10 11.70 6.35
CA ALA A 27 -3.58 12.22 7.62
C ALA A 27 -3.23 13.70 7.81
N ARG A 28 -2.03 14.12 7.41
CA ARG A 28 -1.61 15.53 7.43
C ARG A 28 -2.43 16.45 6.53
N THR A 29 -3.07 15.91 5.49
CA THR A 29 -4.03 16.69 4.65
C THR A 29 -5.44 16.74 5.23
N GLY A 30 -5.63 16.26 6.47
CA GLY A 30 -6.91 16.25 7.18
C GLY A 30 -7.77 15.00 6.89
N MET A 31 -7.31 14.05 6.06
CA MET A 31 -8.04 12.83 5.78
C MET A 31 -7.99 11.87 6.98
N LYS A 32 -9.15 11.44 7.47
CA LYS A 32 -9.23 10.34 8.44
C LYS A 32 -8.73 9.06 7.78
N THR A 33 -7.56 8.61 8.19
CA THR A 33 -6.79 7.55 7.52
C THR A 33 -6.64 6.34 8.42
N LEU A 34 -6.92 5.14 7.90
CA LEU A 34 -6.63 3.87 8.53
C LEU A 34 -5.54 3.14 7.76
N LEU A 35 -4.40 2.88 8.39
CA LEU A 35 -3.41 1.96 7.85
C LEU A 35 -3.68 0.54 8.37
N CYS A 36 -3.82 -0.43 7.49
CA CYS A 36 -3.95 -1.85 7.83
C CYS A 36 -2.63 -2.57 7.51
N ASP A 37 -1.94 -3.03 8.54
CA ASP A 37 -0.73 -3.84 8.40
C ASP A 37 -1.12 -5.32 8.26
N LEU A 38 -1.13 -5.82 7.04
CA LEU A 38 -1.51 -7.21 6.71
C LEU A 38 -0.29 -8.15 6.65
N ASP A 39 0.93 -7.62 6.80
CA ASP A 39 2.15 -8.41 6.82
C ASP A 39 2.39 -8.96 8.24
N PRO A 40 2.50 -10.29 8.45
CA PRO A 40 2.79 -10.86 9.75
C PRO A 40 4.14 -10.42 10.34
N GLN A 41 5.05 -9.85 9.54
CA GLN A 41 6.29 -9.24 10.01
C GLN A 41 6.04 -7.96 10.83
N GLY A 42 4.90 -7.27 10.61
CA GLY A 42 4.49 -6.13 11.42
C GLY A 42 5.37 -4.89 11.27
N SER A 43 6.00 -4.69 10.12
CA SER A 43 6.94 -3.59 9.92
C SER A 43 6.25 -2.22 10.00
N ALA A 44 5.07 -2.06 9.42
CA ALA A 44 4.31 -0.81 9.55
C ALA A 44 3.88 -0.57 11.00
N THR A 45 3.46 -1.63 11.67
CA THR A 45 3.10 -1.61 13.12
C THR A 45 4.29 -1.18 13.97
N TYR A 46 5.50 -1.66 13.65
CA TYR A 46 6.73 -1.27 14.33
C TYR A 46 7.06 0.21 14.15
N TYR A 47 6.94 0.73 12.92
CA TYR A 47 7.23 2.14 12.62
C TYR A 47 6.31 3.11 13.36
N PHE A 48 5.07 2.73 13.64
CA PHE A 48 4.13 3.55 14.42
C PHE A 48 4.15 3.27 15.93
N ARG A 49 5.16 2.55 16.44
CA ARG A 49 5.33 2.25 17.87
C ARG A 49 4.14 1.52 18.52
N VAL A 50 3.29 0.90 17.71
CA VAL A 50 2.12 0.15 18.16
C VAL A 50 2.51 -1.29 18.46
N LYS A 51 1.87 -1.89 19.47
CA LYS A 51 2.08 -3.30 19.81
C LYS A 51 1.44 -4.21 18.75
N PRO A 52 2.18 -5.18 18.16
CA PRO A 52 1.67 -6.06 17.11
C PRO A 52 0.72 -7.12 17.70
N LYS A 53 -0.54 -6.75 17.92
CA LYS A 53 -1.55 -7.61 18.49
C LYS A 53 -2.95 -7.26 18.01
N LEU A 54 -3.61 -8.23 17.38
CA LEU A 54 -5.03 -8.17 17.05
C LEU A 54 -5.86 -8.80 18.19
N ARG A 55 -7.05 -8.25 18.45
CA ARG A 55 -7.99 -8.88 19.35
C ARG A 55 -8.49 -10.20 18.75
N SER A 56 -8.19 -11.32 19.43
CA SER A 56 -8.45 -12.68 18.91
C SER A 56 -7.66 -13.05 17.65
N GLY A 57 -6.54 -12.37 17.36
CA GLY A 57 -5.63 -12.67 16.26
C GLY A 57 -6.32 -12.69 14.87
N ALA A 58 -5.79 -13.50 13.95
CA ALA A 58 -6.38 -13.68 12.61
C ALA A 58 -7.83 -14.16 12.63
N LYS A 59 -8.24 -14.97 13.61
CA LYS A 59 -9.64 -15.41 13.76
C LYS A 59 -10.56 -14.22 14.02
N GLY A 60 -10.15 -13.28 14.87
CA GLY A 60 -10.88 -12.04 15.13
C GLY A 60 -11.00 -11.15 13.90
N LEU A 61 -9.91 -11.00 13.15
CA LEU A 61 -9.91 -10.29 11.87
C LEU A 61 -10.89 -10.93 10.88
N ILE A 62 -10.82 -12.24 10.70
CA ILE A 62 -11.69 -12.99 9.78
C ILE A 62 -13.15 -12.89 10.19
N LYS A 63 -13.47 -12.93 11.47
CA LYS A 63 -14.83 -12.74 11.97
C LYS A 63 -15.39 -11.37 11.60
N GLY A 64 -14.56 -10.35 11.59
CA GLY A 64 -14.95 -8.98 11.24
C GLY A 64 -15.75 -8.27 12.35
N GLY A 65 -16.41 -7.15 11.97
CA GLY A 65 -17.29 -6.41 12.85
C GLY A 65 -16.59 -5.86 14.10
N LYS A 66 -17.26 -5.87 15.26
CA LYS A 66 -16.74 -5.31 16.53
C LYS A 66 -15.33 -5.77 16.91
N GLN A 67 -14.88 -6.96 16.50
CA GLN A 67 -13.55 -7.48 16.84
C GLN A 67 -12.46 -6.70 16.11
N VAL A 68 -12.70 -6.33 14.85
CA VAL A 68 -11.75 -5.56 14.05
C VAL A 68 -11.68 -4.13 14.56
N PHE A 69 -12.81 -3.47 14.81
CA PHE A 69 -12.85 -2.13 15.43
C PHE A 69 -12.06 -2.06 16.74
N LYS A 70 -12.26 -3.04 17.63
CA LYS A 70 -11.54 -3.11 18.90
C LYS A 70 -10.03 -3.40 18.74
N SER A 71 -9.58 -3.79 17.56
CA SER A 71 -8.17 -4.03 17.24
C SER A 71 -7.48 -2.78 16.70
N VAL A 72 -8.23 -1.81 16.18
CA VAL A 72 -7.68 -0.53 15.70
C VAL A 72 -7.05 0.23 16.88
N LYS A 73 -5.91 0.83 16.62
CA LYS A 73 -5.13 1.63 17.58
C LYS A 73 -4.88 3.01 17.02
N ARG A 74 -4.99 4.01 17.88
CA ARG A 74 -4.51 5.34 17.55
C ARG A 74 -2.99 5.32 17.44
N THR A 75 -2.47 6.07 16.48
CA THR A 75 -1.04 6.37 16.41
C THR A 75 -0.75 7.69 17.13
N ASP A 76 0.52 8.08 17.17
CA ASP A 76 0.93 9.38 17.72
C ASP A 76 0.59 10.56 16.79
N TYR A 77 -0.03 10.29 15.64
CA TYR A 77 -0.36 11.27 14.62
C TYR A 77 -1.86 11.45 14.50
N GLU A 78 -2.30 12.71 14.52
CA GLU A 78 -3.69 13.07 14.32
C GLU A 78 -4.22 12.54 12.98
N ASN A 79 -5.50 12.12 12.95
CA ASN A 79 -6.18 11.55 11.79
C ASN A 79 -5.55 10.26 11.23
N LEU A 80 -4.62 9.61 11.94
CA LEU A 80 -4.01 8.35 11.52
C LEU A 80 -4.20 7.27 12.58
N ASP A 81 -5.01 6.29 12.24
CA ASP A 81 -5.18 5.07 13.03
C ASP A 81 -4.51 3.88 12.34
N LEU A 82 -4.20 2.85 13.12
CA LEU A 82 -3.56 1.62 12.65
C LEU A 82 -4.37 0.39 13.06
N LEU A 83 -4.67 -0.47 12.09
CA LEU A 83 -5.00 -1.88 12.35
C LEU A 83 -3.67 -2.65 12.37
N PRO A 84 -3.18 -3.04 13.56
CA PRO A 84 -1.82 -3.57 13.68
C PRO A 84 -1.72 -4.98 13.10
N ALA A 85 -0.52 -5.35 12.71
CA ALA A 85 -0.20 -6.73 12.40
C ALA A 85 -0.32 -7.64 13.64
N ASP A 86 -0.40 -8.93 13.37
CA ASP A 86 -0.35 -10.00 14.37
C ASP A 86 0.32 -11.22 13.74
N PHE A 87 1.17 -11.91 14.49
CA PHE A 87 1.89 -13.06 13.96
C PHE A 87 0.97 -14.16 13.43
N SER A 88 -0.27 -14.25 13.95
CA SER A 88 -1.27 -15.20 13.45
C SER A 88 -1.71 -14.95 12.01
N LEU A 89 -1.45 -13.75 11.45
CA LEU A 89 -1.75 -13.42 10.04
C LEU A 89 -0.97 -14.29 9.04
N ARG A 90 0.14 -14.93 9.46
CA ARG A 90 0.88 -15.89 8.63
C ARG A 90 0.01 -17.01 8.04
N ASN A 91 -1.10 -17.33 8.71
CA ASN A 91 -2.04 -18.38 8.29
C ASN A 91 -3.31 -17.81 7.63
N LEU A 92 -3.32 -16.53 7.24
CA LEU A 92 -4.51 -15.85 6.74
C LEU A 92 -5.01 -16.47 5.43
N ASP A 93 -4.10 -16.88 4.55
CA ASP A 93 -4.43 -17.61 3.31
C ASP A 93 -5.18 -18.91 3.57
N ILE A 94 -4.66 -19.73 4.48
CA ILE A 94 -5.29 -21.01 4.87
C ILE A 94 -6.68 -20.75 5.44
N SER A 95 -6.78 -19.73 6.27
CA SER A 95 -8.03 -19.38 6.95
C SER A 95 -9.07 -18.84 5.97
N PHE A 96 -8.68 -18.03 4.98
CA PHE A 96 -9.60 -17.57 3.95
C PHE A 96 -10.08 -18.71 3.05
N ASN A 97 -9.18 -19.64 2.65
CA ASN A 97 -9.54 -20.79 1.82
C ASN A 97 -10.64 -21.67 2.41
N LYS A 98 -10.80 -21.68 3.73
CA LYS A 98 -11.87 -22.44 4.42
C LYS A 98 -13.25 -21.78 4.34
N LEU A 99 -13.36 -20.58 3.77
CA LEU A 99 -14.62 -19.85 3.70
C LEU A 99 -15.40 -20.16 2.41
N LYS A 100 -16.73 -20.06 2.43
CA LYS A 100 -17.60 -20.28 1.24
C LYS A 100 -17.33 -19.31 0.09
N ARG A 101 -16.85 -18.08 0.39
CA ARG A 101 -16.50 -17.05 -0.61
C ARG A 101 -15.16 -16.40 -0.19
N PRO A 102 -14.07 -17.14 -0.36
CA PRO A 102 -12.77 -16.78 0.19
C PRO A 102 -12.22 -15.45 -0.36
N GLN A 103 -12.48 -15.10 -1.63
CA GLN A 103 -11.85 -13.96 -2.32
C GLN A 103 -12.43 -12.60 -1.94
N LYS A 104 -13.60 -12.52 -1.31
CA LYS A 104 -14.30 -11.26 -0.98
C LYS A 104 -14.31 -10.97 0.53
N ARG A 105 -13.52 -11.72 1.33
CA ARG A 105 -13.62 -11.61 2.78
C ARG A 105 -13.05 -10.30 3.30
N LEU A 106 -11.89 -9.88 2.80
CA LEU A 106 -11.24 -8.63 3.22
C LEU A 106 -12.15 -7.41 2.97
N ARG A 107 -12.79 -7.34 1.80
CA ARG A 107 -13.76 -6.27 1.49
C ARG A 107 -14.89 -6.20 2.51
N LYS A 108 -15.42 -7.37 2.97
CA LYS A 108 -16.44 -7.43 4.01
C LYS A 108 -15.93 -7.00 5.38
N ILE A 109 -14.66 -7.29 5.67
CA ILE A 109 -14.00 -6.89 6.92
C ILE A 109 -13.85 -5.37 6.96
N LEU A 110 -13.51 -4.73 5.84
CA LEU A 110 -13.27 -3.30 5.74
C LEU A 110 -14.55 -2.47 5.58
N ALA A 111 -15.64 -3.06 5.07
CA ALA A 111 -16.89 -2.34 4.82
C ALA A 111 -17.43 -1.52 6.01
N PRO A 112 -17.38 -1.99 7.27
CA PRO A 112 -17.86 -1.23 8.41
C PRO A 112 -17.05 0.04 8.73
N PHE A 113 -15.84 0.21 8.17
CA PHE A 113 -15.01 1.41 8.37
C PHE A 113 -15.37 2.54 7.40
N LYS A 114 -16.34 2.31 6.50
CA LYS A 114 -16.69 3.24 5.43
C LYS A 114 -17.11 4.63 5.95
N ASP A 115 -17.79 4.67 7.07
CA ASP A 115 -18.31 5.90 7.65
C ASP A 115 -17.34 6.56 8.64
N GLU A 116 -16.25 5.86 8.98
CA GLU A 116 -15.27 6.30 9.97
C GLU A 116 -14.01 6.91 9.33
N TYR A 117 -13.64 6.46 8.11
CA TYR A 117 -12.39 6.84 7.44
C TYR A 117 -12.63 7.30 6.00
N ASP A 118 -11.85 8.30 5.58
CA ASP A 118 -11.81 8.78 4.19
C ASP A 118 -10.95 7.88 3.32
N LEU A 119 -9.84 7.36 3.90
CA LEU A 119 -8.85 6.54 3.22
C LEU A 119 -8.43 5.35 4.07
N ILE A 120 -8.44 4.16 3.46
CA ILE A 120 -7.81 2.96 4.03
C ILE A 120 -6.60 2.58 3.17
N LEU A 121 -5.42 2.49 3.78
CA LEU A 121 -4.23 1.94 3.13
C LEU A 121 -4.00 0.50 3.63
N LEU A 122 -3.65 -0.38 2.69
CA LEU A 122 -3.28 -1.76 2.99
C LEU A 122 -1.78 -1.93 2.74
N ASP A 123 -0.99 -2.15 3.81
CA ASP A 123 0.38 -2.65 3.66
C ASP A 123 0.33 -4.17 3.48
N CYS A 124 0.72 -4.62 2.29
CA CYS A 124 0.46 -5.99 1.86
C CYS A 124 1.70 -6.87 1.99
N PRO A 125 1.55 -8.13 2.45
CA PRO A 125 2.64 -9.11 2.43
C PRO A 125 3.03 -9.48 1.00
N VAL A 126 4.19 -10.12 0.86
CA VAL A 126 4.62 -10.73 -0.41
C VAL A 126 3.88 -12.04 -0.61
N THR A 127 2.87 -12.04 -1.48
CA THR A 127 2.06 -13.24 -1.74
C THR A 127 1.43 -13.20 -3.12
N ILE A 128 1.16 -14.37 -3.72
CA ILE A 128 0.31 -14.56 -4.91
C ILE A 128 -0.68 -15.70 -4.57
N SER A 129 -1.60 -15.42 -3.70
CA SER A 129 -2.50 -16.41 -3.08
C SER A 129 -3.93 -15.87 -2.98
N VAL A 130 -4.79 -16.55 -2.26
CA VAL A 130 -6.14 -16.07 -1.95
C VAL A 130 -6.12 -14.73 -1.19
N LEU A 131 -5.09 -14.46 -0.41
CA LEU A 131 -4.93 -13.15 0.22
C LEU A 131 -4.70 -12.05 -0.83
N ALA A 132 -3.90 -12.30 -1.87
CA ALA A 132 -3.74 -11.37 -2.99
C ALA A 132 -5.09 -11.11 -3.69
N GLU A 133 -5.87 -12.15 -3.96
CA GLU A 133 -7.22 -11.99 -4.52
C GLU A 133 -8.13 -11.14 -3.63
N ASN A 134 -8.05 -11.31 -2.30
CA ASN A 134 -8.77 -10.48 -1.34
C ASN A 134 -8.34 -9.03 -1.37
N ILE A 135 -7.03 -8.76 -1.47
CA ILE A 135 -6.47 -7.41 -1.56
C ILE A 135 -7.00 -6.72 -2.81
N PHE A 136 -6.90 -7.36 -4.00
CA PHE A 136 -7.40 -6.78 -5.26
C PHE A 136 -8.92 -6.60 -5.29
N ASN A 137 -9.68 -7.45 -4.60
CA ASN A 137 -11.13 -7.29 -4.46
C ASN A 137 -11.53 -6.19 -3.47
N ALA A 138 -10.70 -5.89 -2.49
CA ALA A 138 -10.97 -4.87 -1.47
C ALA A 138 -10.52 -3.47 -1.90
N ALA A 139 -9.42 -3.39 -2.65
CA ALA A 139 -8.82 -2.14 -3.07
C ALA A 139 -9.58 -1.50 -4.25
N ASP A 140 -9.78 -0.19 -4.18
CA ASP A 140 -10.29 0.61 -5.29
C ASP A 140 -9.18 0.84 -6.32
N PHE A 141 -7.92 0.96 -5.86
CA PHE A 141 -6.73 0.94 -6.69
C PHE A 141 -5.50 0.40 -5.94
N THR A 142 -4.49 0.01 -6.68
CA THR A 142 -3.27 -0.61 -6.16
C THR A 142 -2.04 0.15 -6.64
N LEU A 143 -1.16 0.53 -5.71
CA LEU A 143 0.17 1.03 -6.01
C LEU A 143 1.19 -0.09 -5.96
N VAL A 144 1.98 -0.20 -7.01
CA VAL A 144 3.03 -1.22 -7.16
C VAL A 144 4.39 -0.54 -7.19
N PRO A 145 5.18 -0.63 -6.09
CA PRO A 145 6.56 -0.18 -6.11
C PRO A 145 7.43 -1.11 -6.95
N LEU A 146 8.18 -0.55 -7.89
CA LEU A 146 9.12 -1.28 -8.73
C LEU A 146 10.53 -0.71 -8.58
N ILE A 147 11.50 -1.57 -8.27
CA ILE A 147 12.91 -1.22 -8.47
C ILE A 147 13.18 -1.23 -9.98
N PRO A 148 13.87 -0.23 -10.56
CA PRO A 148 14.09 -0.18 -12.00
C PRO A 148 15.10 -1.25 -12.47
N THR A 149 14.66 -2.50 -12.49
CA THR A 149 15.45 -3.67 -12.92
C THR A 149 14.63 -4.56 -13.84
N THR A 150 15.29 -5.30 -14.72
CA THR A 150 14.63 -6.24 -15.65
C THR A 150 13.81 -7.30 -14.93
N LEU A 151 14.30 -7.80 -13.78
CA LEU A 151 13.56 -8.77 -12.96
C LEU A 151 12.31 -8.17 -12.34
N SER A 152 12.33 -6.90 -11.90
CA SER A 152 11.13 -6.25 -11.38
C SER A 152 10.08 -6.04 -12.46
N LEU A 153 10.48 -5.66 -13.69
CA LEU A 153 9.58 -5.58 -14.83
C LEU A 153 8.96 -6.92 -15.19
N ARG A 154 9.76 -8.00 -15.15
CA ARG A 154 9.25 -9.38 -15.34
C ARG A 154 8.20 -9.72 -14.28
N THR A 155 8.49 -9.45 -13.02
CA THR A 155 7.58 -9.69 -11.90
C THR A 155 6.28 -8.89 -12.05
N HIS A 156 6.36 -7.65 -12.51
CA HIS A 156 5.18 -6.83 -12.79
C HIS A 156 4.32 -7.42 -13.93
N ARG A 157 4.94 -7.91 -15.01
CA ARG A 157 4.21 -8.62 -16.09
C ARG A 157 3.50 -9.88 -15.57
N GLN A 158 4.14 -10.63 -14.67
CA GLN A 158 3.51 -11.79 -14.01
C GLN A 158 2.29 -11.36 -13.17
N LEU A 159 2.39 -10.23 -12.46
CA LEU A 159 1.27 -9.65 -11.71
C LEU A 159 0.11 -9.28 -12.65
N LEU A 160 0.36 -8.58 -13.75
CA LEU A 160 -0.68 -8.25 -14.74
C LEU A 160 -1.32 -9.49 -15.35
N SER A 161 -0.52 -10.54 -15.63
CA SER A 161 -1.04 -11.83 -16.10
C SER A 161 -1.92 -12.52 -15.05
N PHE A 162 -1.54 -12.44 -13.77
CA PHE A 162 -2.38 -12.94 -12.68
C PHE A 162 -3.70 -12.17 -12.61
N CYS A 163 -3.67 -10.84 -12.67
CA CYS A 163 -4.87 -10.01 -12.66
C CYS A 163 -5.80 -10.34 -13.84
N LYS A 164 -5.25 -10.53 -15.05
CA LYS A 164 -6.02 -10.92 -16.23
C LYS A 164 -6.72 -12.29 -16.03
N ARG A 165 -6.00 -13.30 -15.52
CA ARG A 165 -6.57 -14.64 -15.26
C ARG A 165 -7.67 -14.63 -14.19
N LYS A 166 -7.61 -13.69 -13.26
CA LYS A 166 -8.57 -13.55 -12.14
C LYS A 166 -9.63 -12.49 -12.40
N ASN A 167 -9.69 -11.92 -13.61
CA ASN A 167 -10.60 -10.85 -14.00
C ASN A 167 -10.53 -9.60 -13.09
N PHE A 168 -9.34 -9.26 -12.61
CA PHE A 168 -9.11 -7.98 -11.95
C PHE A 168 -8.80 -6.90 -12.98
N ASP A 169 -9.35 -5.72 -12.74
CA ASP A 169 -9.16 -4.57 -13.61
C ASP A 169 -7.73 -4.02 -13.50
N ALA A 170 -6.92 -4.26 -14.54
CA ALA A 170 -5.56 -3.73 -14.61
C ALA A 170 -5.52 -2.19 -14.69
N ALA A 171 -6.63 -1.53 -15.04
CA ALA A 171 -6.73 -0.07 -15.04
C ALA A 171 -6.67 0.54 -13.63
N ARG A 172 -6.82 -0.27 -12.59
CA ARG A 172 -6.68 0.13 -11.18
C ARG A 172 -5.28 -0.06 -10.63
N ILE A 173 -4.31 -0.51 -11.46
CA ILE A 173 -2.94 -0.75 -11.04
C ILE A 173 -2.05 0.40 -11.51
N TYR A 174 -1.47 1.10 -10.55
CA TYR A 174 -0.53 2.19 -10.77
C TYR A 174 0.87 1.76 -10.32
N VAL A 175 1.88 2.18 -11.06
CA VAL A 175 3.27 1.84 -10.79
C VAL A 175 4.03 3.10 -10.40
N PHE A 176 4.93 2.99 -9.44
CA PHE A 176 5.95 4.00 -9.20
C PHE A 176 7.32 3.33 -9.01
N PHE A 177 8.38 4.03 -9.41
CA PHE A 177 9.72 3.52 -9.20
C PHE A 177 10.18 3.80 -7.77
N SER A 178 10.70 2.77 -7.12
CA SER A 178 11.19 2.81 -5.75
C SER A 178 12.65 2.38 -5.71
N MET A 179 13.39 2.81 -4.69
CA MET A 179 14.80 2.48 -4.48
C MET A 179 15.66 2.81 -5.72
N VAL A 180 15.40 3.96 -6.32
CA VAL A 180 16.09 4.41 -7.52
C VAL A 180 17.50 4.87 -7.17
N ASP A 181 18.47 4.21 -7.77
CA ASP A 181 19.88 4.64 -7.74
C ASP A 181 20.18 5.37 -9.05
N ARG A 182 20.40 6.69 -8.97
CA ARG A 182 20.66 7.54 -10.14
C ARG A 182 22.04 7.30 -10.77
N HIS A 183 22.97 6.66 -10.06
CA HIS A 183 24.29 6.30 -10.59
C HIS A 183 24.21 5.09 -11.51
N LYS A 184 23.20 4.21 -11.35
CA LYS A 184 23.01 3.05 -12.20
C LYS A 184 22.42 3.43 -13.57
N LYS A 185 23.17 3.21 -14.63
CA LYS A 185 22.74 3.46 -16.03
C LYS A 185 21.42 2.74 -16.32
N MET A 186 21.31 1.46 -15.96
CA MET A 186 20.10 0.65 -16.16
C MET A 186 18.86 1.31 -15.51
N HIS A 187 18.97 1.88 -14.27
CA HIS A 187 17.85 2.52 -13.60
C HIS A 187 17.37 3.75 -14.40
N ARG A 188 18.30 4.58 -14.88
CA ARG A 188 17.97 5.77 -15.68
C ARG A 188 17.28 5.39 -16.98
N GLU A 189 17.83 4.43 -17.71
CA GLU A 189 17.28 3.96 -18.99
C GLU A 189 15.88 3.36 -18.83
N LEU A 190 15.67 2.50 -17.81
CA LEU A 190 14.37 1.89 -17.57
C LEU A 190 13.31 2.92 -17.16
N ILE A 191 13.66 3.92 -16.34
CA ILE A 191 12.74 4.99 -15.98
C ILE A 191 12.38 5.84 -17.20
N ALA A 192 13.36 6.20 -18.03
CA ALA A 192 13.13 7.01 -19.24
C ALA A 192 12.25 6.29 -20.28
N THR A 193 12.34 4.95 -20.35
CA THR A 193 11.55 4.15 -21.30
C THR A 193 10.23 3.65 -20.73
N ALA A 194 10.04 3.73 -19.41
CA ALA A 194 8.87 3.20 -18.72
C ALA A 194 7.54 3.74 -19.26
N PRO A 195 7.35 5.03 -19.53
CA PRO A 195 6.07 5.54 -20.06
C PRO A 195 5.66 4.90 -21.39
N LYS A 196 6.63 4.39 -22.16
CA LYS A 196 6.37 3.70 -23.44
C LYS A 196 6.01 2.21 -23.26
N THR A 197 6.38 1.61 -22.14
CA THR A 197 6.31 0.15 -21.92
C THR A 197 5.39 -0.26 -20.79
N LEU A 198 5.13 0.63 -19.85
CA LEU A 198 4.26 0.42 -18.70
C LEU A 198 3.10 1.40 -18.74
N LYS A 199 1.92 0.91 -18.44
CA LYS A 199 0.75 1.75 -18.27
C LYS A 199 0.70 2.32 -16.84
N ARG A 200 0.15 3.54 -16.68
CA ARG A 200 -0.14 4.17 -15.40
C ARG A 200 1.08 4.30 -14.48
N VAL A 201 2.19 4.76 -15.03
CA VAL A 201 3.39 5.08 -14.25
C VAL A 201 3.21 6.44 -13.59
N LEU A 202 3.36 6.49 -12.28
CA LEU A 202 3.45 7.75 -11.54
C LEU A 202 4.89 8.27 -11.63
N GLU A 203 5.06 9.41 -12.26
CA GLU A 203 6.36 10.06 -12.46
C GLU A 203 6.88 10.72 -11.16
N SER A 204 6.97 9.93 -10.12
CA SER A 204 7.42 10.34 -8.78
C SER A 204 8.30 9.24 -8.19
N PRO A 205 9.53 9.06 -8.72
CA PRO A 205 10.41 8.00 -8.24
C PRO A 205 10.91 8.30 -6.82
N ILE A 206 10.95 7.26 -6.00
CA ILE A 206 11.55 7.29 -4.66
C ILE A 206 13.01 6.82 -4.78
N PRO A 207 13.99 7.69 -4.51
CA PRO A 207 15.40 7.33 -4.57
C PRO A 207 15.78 6.37 -3.43
N TYR A 208 16.85 5.60 -3.66
CA TYR A 208 17.48 4.81 -2.60
C TYR A 208 18.26 5.74 -1.68
N LEU A 209 17.78 5.97 -0.47
CA LEU A 209 18.34 6.93 0.47
C LEU A 209 18.41 6.34 1.88
N ALA A 210 19.53 6.54 2.55
CA ALA A 210 19.76 6.11 3.92
C ALA A 210 18.72 6.68 4.93
N GLN A 211 18.11 7.83 4.64
CA GLN A 211 17.04 8.38 5.48
C GLN A 211 15.81 7.45 5.54
N VAL A 212 15.51 6.74 4.45
CA VAL A 212 14.39 5.77 4.45
C VAL A 212 14.72 4.56 5.32
N GLU A 213 15.98 4.11 5.31
CA GLU A 213 16.44 3.01 6.19
C GLU A 213 16.40 3.43 7.66
N LYS A 214 16.73 4.70 7.97
CA LYS A 214 16.68 5.25 9.32
C LYS A 214 15.26 5.31 9.92
N MET A 215 14.19 5.11 9.13
CA MET A 215 12.84 4.93 9.66
C MET A 215 12.78 3.84 10.73
N GLY A 216 13.58 2.78 10.60
CA GLY A 216 13.69 1.69 11.59
C GLY A 216 14.27 2.14 12.92
N LEU A 217 15.23 3.06 12.90
CA LEU A 217 15.86 3.63 14.11
C LEU A 217 14.93 4.62 14.83
N HIS A 218 14.32 5.54 14.06
CA HIS A 218 13.41 6.55 14.61
C HIS A 218 12.05 5.95 14.97
N ARG A 219 11.65 4.85 14.31
CA ARG A 219 10.30 4.28 14.38
C ARG A 219 9.24 5.32 14.01
N GLU A 220 9.49 6.03 12.91
CA GLU A 220 8.66 7.12 12.40
C GLU A 220 8.67 7.16 10.88
N PRO A 221 7.63 7.74 10.23
CA PRO A 221 7.69 8.08 8.82
C PRO A 221 8.86 9.03 8.53
N VAL A 222 9.59 8.84 7.42
CA VAL A 222 10.71 9.75 7.09
C VAL A 222 10.23 11.20 6.92
N VAL A 223 9.00 11.38 6.49
CA VAL A 223 8.37 12.70 6.34
C VAL A 223 8.15 13.39 7.68
N ALA A 224 8.03 12.62 8.78
CA ALA A 224 7.86 13.17 10.13
C ALA A 224 9.20 13.59 10.73
N PHE A 225 10.20 12.68 10.79
CA PHE A 225 11.47 13.01 11.47
C PHE A 225 12.48 13.78 10.61
N SER A 226 12.31 13.81 9.27
CA SER A 226 13.21 14.53 8.37
C SER A 226 12.46 15.24 7.24
N PRO A 227 11.57 16.22 7.56
CA PRO A 227 10.60 16.79 6.60
C PRO A 227 11.25 17.53 5.41
N GLY A 228 12.46 18.11 5.60
CA GLY A 228 13.20 18.82 4.54
C GLY A 228 14.03 17.92 3.62
N SER A 229 14.16 16.63 3.92
CA SER A 229 15.03 15.72 3.20
C SER A 229 14.55 15.42 1.77
N ALA A 230 15.49 14.96 0.91
CA ALA A 230 15.16 14.49 -0.43
C ALA A 230 14.18 13.32 -0.41
N ALA A 231 14.27 12.43 0.61
CA ALA A 231 13.33 11.34 0.80
C ALA A 231 11.91 11.86 1.05
N SER A 232 11.76 12.82 1.97
CA SER A 232 10.47 13.43 2.31
C SER A 232 9.84 14.14 1.12
N LYS A 233 10.63 14.92 0.37
CA LYS A 233 10.15 15.57 -0.86
C LYS A 233 9.68 14.56 -1.90
N SER A 234 10.38 13.43 -2.05
CA SER A 234 9.99 12.37 -2.99
C SER A 234 8.66 11.70 -2.59
N TYR A 235 8.46 11.40 -1.30
CA TYR A 235 7.17 10.86 -0.82
C TYR A 235 6.05 11.90 -0.92
N GLN A 236 6.33 13.19 -0.68
CA GLN A 236 5.35 14.26 -0.87
C GLN A 236 4.91 14.34 -2.35
N ASN A 237 5.86 14.27 -3.30
CA ASN A 237 5.55 14.28 -4.72
C ASN A 237 4.72 13.05 -5.12
N LEU A 238 5.05 11.87 -4.59
CA LEU A 238 4.26 10.66 -4.80
C LEU A 238 2.85 10.81 -4.23
N TRP A 239 2.72 11.35 -3.01
CA TRP A 239 1.42 11.60 -2.39
C TRP A 239 0.56 12.55 -3.23
N ASN A 240 1.12 13.63 -3.76
CA ASN A 240 0.37 14.57 -4.60
C ASN A 240 -0.27 13.87 -5.82
N LYS A 241 0.43 12.92 -6.45
CA LYS A 241 -0.12 12.11 -7.55
C LYS A 241 -1.19 11.11 -7.05
N VAL A 242 -0.92 10.44 -5.93
CA VAL A 242 -1.86 9.50 -5.31
C VAL A 242 -3.14 10.22 -4.87
N GLN A 243 -3.05 11.41 -4.29
CA GLN A 243 -4.19 12.19 -3.83
C GLN A 243 -5.13 12.56 -5.01
N GLN A 244 -4.58 12.83 -6.20
CA GLN A 244 -5.40 13.06 -7.39
C GLN A 244 -6.24 11.82 -7.74
N ILE A 245 -5.64 10.61 -7.66
CA ILE A 245 -6.36 9.35 -7.90
C ILE A 245 -7.44 9.12 -6.81
N VAL A 246 -7.08 9.34 -5.53
CA VAL A 246 -8.04 9.20 -4.42
C VAL A 246 -9.26 10.11 -4.61
N ARG A 247 -9.05 11.36 -5.01
CA ARG A 247 -10.13 12.32 -5.26
C ARG A 247 -11.01 11.91 -6.44
N SER A 248 -10.43 11.40 -7.52
CA SER A 248 -11.19 10.94 -8.70
C SER A 248 -12.00 9.67 -8.42
N THR A 249 -11.56 8.81 -7.50
CA THR A 249 -12.31 7.61 -7.09
C THR A 249 -13.41 7.89 -6.08
N GLY A 250 -13.31 8.97 -5.31
CA GLY A 250 -14.33 9.40 -4.34
C GLY A 250 -15.48 10.21 -4.91
N GLY A 251 -15.31 10.82 -6.10
CA GLY A 251 -16.33 11.53 -6.85
C GLY A 251 -16.81 10.70 -8.05
N SER A 252 -18.11 10.76 -8.36
CA SER A 252 -18.74 9.97 -9.44
C SER A 252 -18.37 10.37 -10.88
N ASP A 253 -17.30 11.17 -11.09
CA ASP A 253 -16.81 11.54 -12.42
C ASP A 253 -15.35 11.08 -12.61
N ALA A 254 -15.21 9.97 -13.35
CA ALA A 254 -13.92 9.34 -13.67
C ALA A 254 -13.25 10.06 -14.87
N THR A 255 -12.77 11.28 -14.68
CA THR A 255 -11.80 11.87 -15.59
C THR A 255 -10.39 11.57 -15.08
N VAL A 256 -9.57 10.91 -15.90
CA VAL A 256 -8.16 10.64 -15.60
C VAL A 256 -7.43 11.99 -15.45
N PRO A 257 -6.75 12.26 -14.30
CA PRO A 257 -6.05 13.52 -14.12
C PRO A 257 -4.95 13.73 -15.16
N PRO A 258 -4.71 14.95 -15.64
CA PRO A 258 -3.63 15.26 -16.57
C PRO A 258 -2.27 14.92 -15.93
N GLY A 259 -1.42 14.23 -16.69
CA GLY A 259 -0.07 13.78 -16.25
C GLY A 259 0.05 12.29 -15.91
N ILE A 260 -1.01 11.50 -16.12
CA ILE A 260 -0.96 10.04 -16.12
C ILE A 260 -1.10 9.61 -17.58
N GLN A 261 -0.03 9.09 -18.19
CA GLN A 261 -0.13 8.53 -19.54
C GLN A 261 -0.88 7.18 -19.48
N LEU A 262 -1.91 7.05 -20.29
CA LEU A 262 -2.77 5.86 -20.44
C LEU A 262 -2.05 4.69 -21.10
#